data_eca8b5245eafcea851f9d65f555ac685
#
_entry.id   eca8b5245eafcea851f9d65f555ac685
#
_cell.length_a   1.000
_cell.length_b   1.000
_cell.length_c   1.000
_cell.angle_alpha   90.00
_cell.angle_beta   90.00
_cell.angle_gamma   90.00
#
_symmetry.space_group_name_H-M   'P 1'
#
loop_
_entity.id
_entity.type
_entity.pdbx_description
1 polymer ?
#
loop_
_entity_poly.entity_id
_entity_poly.type
_entity_poly.pdbx_seq_one_letter_code
_entity_poly.pdbx_strand_id
1 'polypeptide(L)'
;MRVSSDMPDDVIVLHDALTRLREYKKGEPLTLHLKNCGTALRFLQVHLDQCYPGQPITLTGDPRLMERDGKPTSQTHSALLMHGVEVEDDSPYVEMTRRVIATYPDVPLEADWSSAAFWYEYVAIHGGELTLEGLKEDSLQGDKVVADIYAKYFGVQTTFTDNGAMIANRQSIVHRQSSNRQLSIDFIHCPDLYPAIALTCERLGILLEASGTERLRYKESDRLEAVRLHEVRNDHRMAMALMAADYPVSIEEQACIAKSYPNFVPQHITPIKGVNDDNLGKKHALSKLIHAATSEYVWLHDDDVVLPKACHLPFVHLPSTIDLVILPLRMESLSKKPSLLERLQMAEYAAIQELTMRTAKKGQAVMCSGANLIVKREVWLECEKDIHPEIPSGDDMFLLEAVKRRGYTVTCIDEPDFTAIVRPLTSWRSFFRQRMRWAGKAPKYTDKDIIRCGRRVALANILQFLCPLLILIKFPIEFRLIRKREPQTSWLVALLLEIFYPIYLLVCLIGGLFRKQW
;
A
#
# COMPACT_ATOMS: atom_id res chain seq x y z
N MET A 1 -17.97 -25.62 -11.34
CA MET A 1 -16.86 -24.80 -10.83
C MET A 1 -16.83 -24.94 -9.31
N ARG A 2 -15.68 -25.24 -8.69
CA ARG A 2 -15.56 -25.21 -7.22
C ARG A 2 -15.19 -23.79 -6.83
N VAL A 3 -16.02 -23.13 -6.05
CA VAL A 3 -15.75 -21.79 -5.52
C VAL A 3 -15.05 -21.92 -4.17
N SER A 4 -13.87 -21.29 -4.03
CA SER A 4 -13.15 -21.21 -2.75
C SER A 4 -13.44 -19.85 -2.08
N SER A 5 -13.21 -19.77 -0.78
CA SER A 5 -13.34 -18.52 0.01
C SER A 5 -12.38 -17.40 -0.46
N ASP A 6 -11.38 -17.73 -1.28
CA ASP A 6 -10.36 -16.81 -1.76
C ASP A 6 -10.74 -16.16 -3.10
N MET A 7 -11.90 -16.50 -3.66
CA MET A 7 -12.42 -15.87 -4.87
C MET A 7 -13.03 -14.48 -4.56
N PRO A 8 -13.12 -13.59 -5.57
CA PRO A 8 -13.82 -12.32 -5.45
C PRO A 8 -15.26 -12.50 -4.95
N ASP A 9 -15.72 -11.58 -4.13
CA ASP A 9 -17.06 -11.62 -3.52
C ASP A 9 -18.17 -11.72 -4.56
N ASP A 10 -18.05 -11.05 -5.71
CA ASP A 10 -19.02 -11.08 -6.80
C ASP A 10 -19.18 -12.50 -7.39
N VAL A 11 -18.08 -13.25 -7.53
CA VAL A 11 -18.10 -14.64 -8.00
C VAL A 11 -18.77 -15.54 -6.97
N ILE A 12 -18.48 -15.36 -5.69
CA ILE A 12 -19.08 -16.13 -4.60
C ILE A 12 -20.59 -15.89 -4.54
N VAL A 13 -21.00 -14.63 -4.56
CA VAL A 13 -22.41 -14.22 -4.51
C VAL A 13 -23.21 -14.75 -5.69
N LEU A 14 -22.68 -14.61 -6.90
CA LEU A 14 -23.36 -15.13 -8.12
C LEU A 14 -23.46 -16.65 -8.10
N HIS A 15 -22.40 -17.35 -7.67
CA HIS A 15 -22.40 -18.81 -7.55
C HIS A 15 -23.44 -19.31 -6.54
N ASP A 16 -23.54 -18.66 -5.35
CA ASP A 16 -24.54 -18.99 -4.35
C ASP A 16 -25.96 -18.79 -4.89
N ALA A 17 -26.22 -17.64 -5.51
CA ALA A 17 -27.51 -17.34 -6.11
C ALA A 17 -27.91 -18.38 -7.17
N LEU A 18 -27.01 -18.74 -8.09
CA LEU A 18 -27.25 -19.74 -9.12
C LEU A 18 -27.44 -21.15 -8.53
N THR A 19 -26.73 -21.50 -7.47
CA THR A 19 -26.89 -22.80 -6.80
C THR A 19 -28.27 -22.89 -6.15
N ARG A 20 -28.70 -21.85 -5.43
CA ARG A 20 -30.03 -21.79 -4.82
C ARG A 20 -31.16 -21.77 -5.83
N LEU A 21 -30.98 -21.15 -7.00
CA LEU A 21 -31.93 -21.20 -8.12
C LEU A 21 -32.06 -22.60 -8.72
N ARG A 22 -30.98 -23.38 -8.82
CA ARG A 22 -31.00 -24.77 -9.29
C ARG A 22 -31.78 -25.69 -8.35
N GLU A 23 -31.79 -25.39 -7.07
CA GLU A 23 -32.50 -26.16 -6.03
C GLU A 23 -33.91 -25.62 -5.76
N TYR A 24 -34.30 -24.53 -6.44
CA TYR A 24 -35.55 -23.83 -6.23
C TYR A 24 -36.77 -24.71 -6.51
N LYS A 25 -37.70 -24.75 -5.57
CA LYS A 25 -39.01 -25.42 -5.72
C LYS A 25 -40.09 -24.41 -6.09
N LYS A 26 -40.74 -24.66 -7.20
CA LYS A 26 -41.77 -23.78 -7.77
C LYS A 26 -42.83 -23.40 -6.74
N GLY A 27 -43.07 -22.11 -6.57
CA GLY A 27 -44.07 -21.55 -5.65
C GLY A 27 -43.59 -21.30 -4.22
N GLU A 28 -42.37 -21.73 -3.83
CA GLU A 28 -41.82 -21.40 -2.54
C GLU A 28 -41.17 -19.99 -2.57
N PRO A 29 -41.30 -19.15 -1.51
CA PRO A 29 -40.62 -17.86 -1.49
C PRO A 29 -39.11 -18.05 -1.37
N LEU A 30 -38.34 -17.38 -2.24
CA LEU A 30 -36.87 -17.39 -2.23
C LEU A 30 -36.34 -15.96 -2.21
N THR A 31 -35.43 -15.64 -1.30
CA THR A 31 -34.72 -14.37 -1.29
C THR A 31 -33.23 -14.61 -1.57
N LEU A 32 -32.70 -13.92 -2.58
CA LEU A 32 -31.29 -13.96 -2.97
C LEU A 32 -30.64 -12.63 -2.60
N HIS A 33 -29.66 -12.67 -1.70
CA HIS A 33 -28.94 -11.47 -1.24
C HIS A 33 -27.63 -11.32 -2.05
N LEU A 34 -27.51 -10.23 -2.82
CA LEU A 34 -26.44 -10.00 -3.79
C LEU A 34 -25.33 -9.06 -3.28
N LYS A 35 -25.28 -8.74 -1.98
CA LYS A 35 -24.35 -7.75 -1.42
C LYS A 35 -24.39 -6.45 -2.24
N ASN A 36 -23.24 -5.98 -2.76
CA ASN A 36 -23.16 -4.80 -3.65
C ASN A 36 -22.86 -5.17 -5.13
N CYS A 37 -23.11 -6.42 -5.54
CA CYS A 37 -22.81 -6.91 -6.89
C CYS A 37 -23.86 -6.46 -7.93
N GLY A 38 -23.61 -5.33 -8.59
CA GLY A 38 -24.49 -4.77 -9.62
C GLY A 38 -24.61 -5.61 -10.88
N THR A 39 -23.55 -6.32 -11.26
CA THR A 39 -23.58 -7.24 -12.42
C THR A 39 -24.50 -8.41 -12.13
N ALA A 40 -24.36 -9.07 -10.99
CA ALA A 40 -25.24 -10.17 -10.60
C ALA A 40 -26.71 -9.73 -10.55
N LEU A 41 -27.01 -8.56 -9.99
CA LEU A 41 -28.37 -8.02 -9.95
C LEU A 41 -28.99 -7.93 -11.34
N ARG A 42 -28.32 -7.29 -12.29
CA ARG A 42 -28.86 -7.04 -13.64
C ARG A 42 -29.02 -8.30 -14.46
N PHE A 43 -28.06 -9.22 -14.42
CA PHE A 43 -28.15 -10.48 -15.14
C PHE A 43 -29.19 -11.42 -14.53
N LEU A 44 -29.25 -11.51 -13.18
CA LEU A 44 -30.25 -12.35 -12.52
C LEU A 44 -31.67 -11.79 -12.67
N GLN A 45 -31.85 -10.48 -12.67
CA GLN A 45 -33.17 -9.87 -12.89
C GLN A 45 -33.76 -10.31 -14.22
N VAL A 46 -33.00 -10.16 -15.31
CA VAL A 46 -33.43 -10.63 -16.64
C VAL A 46 -33.64 -12.16 -16.67
N HIS A 47 -32.72 -12.90 -16.03
CA HIS A 47 -32.83 -14.36 -15.95
C HIS A 47 -34.10 -14.83 -15.23
N LEU A 48 -34.46 -14.17 -14.12
CA LEU A 48 -35.69 -14.48 -13.40
C LEU A 48 -36.95 -14.15 -14.20
N ASP A 49 -36.97 -13.01 -14.89
CA ASP A 49 -38.09 -12.61 -15.75
C ASP A 49 -38.31 -13.60 -16.89
N GLN A 50 -37.24 -14.12 -17.48
CA GLN A 50 -37.31 -15.06 -18.62
C GLN A 50 -37.54 -16.51 -18.20
N CYS A 51 -36.91 -16.98 -17.14
CA CYS A 51 -36.91 -18.40 -16.77
C CYS A 51 -37.85 -18.73 -15.59
N TYR A 52 -38.21 -17.75 -14.77
CA TYR A 52 -39.03 -17.93 -13.56
C TYR A 52 -40.20 -16.92 -13.47
N PRO A 53 -40.97 -16.70 -14.55
CA PRO A 53 -42.02 -15.68 -14.58
C PRO A 53 -43.07 -15.93 -13.49
N GLY A 54 -43.35 -14.87 -12.71
CA GLY A 54 -44.36 -14.90 -11.64
C GLY A 54 -44.04 -15.76 -10.42
N GLN A 55 -42.79 -16.25 -10.29
CA GLN A 55 -42.36 -16.95 -9.08
C GLN A 55 -42.04 -15.96 -7.94
N PRO A 56 -42.28 -16.33 -6.67
CA PRO A 56 -42.00 -15.46 -5.51
C PRO A 56 -40.50 -15.43 -5.19
N ILE A 57 -39.66 -14.97 -6.12
CA ILE A 57 -38.23 -14.85 -5.98
C ILE A 57 -37.88 -13.36 -5.87
N THR A 58 -37.20 -12.97 -4.82
CA THR A 58 -36.82 -11.58 -4.54
C THR A 58 -35.31 -11.43 -4.55
N LEU A 59 -34.80 -10.45 -5.30
CA LEU A 59 -33.42 -10.02 -5.25
C LEU A 59 -33.27 -8.90 -4.22
N THR A 60 -32.28 -9.02 -3.34
CA THR A 60 -31.94 -8.01 -2.33
C THR A 60 -30.43 -7.80 -2.29
N GLY A 61 -30.00 -6.73 -1.64
CA GLY A 61 -28.58 -6.43 -1.46
C GLY A 61 -28.34 -5.30 -0.47
N ASP A 62 -27.12 -4.81 -0.44
CA ASP A 62 -26.76 -3.67 0.38
C ASP A 62 -27.53 -2.42 -0.09
N PRO A 63 -27.74 -1.42 0.78
CA PRO A 63 -28.51 -0.22 0.43
C PRO A 63 -28.01 0.44 -0.87
N ARG A 64 -26.72 0.48 -1.07
CA ARG A 64 -26.11 1.05 -2.28
C ARG A 64 -26.46 0.30 -3.55
N LEU A 65 -26.57 -1.04 -3.49
CA LEU A 65 -27.02 -1.85 -4.62
C LEU A 65 -28.49 -1.54 -4.97
N MET A 66 -29.35 -1.43 -3.98
CA MET A 66 -30.77 -1.18 -4.16
C MET A 66 -31.08 0.21 -4.72
N GLU A 67 -30.24 1.22 -4.44
CA GLU A 67 -30.31 2.54 -5.10
C GLU A 67 -30.09 2.47 -6.63
N ARG A 68 -29.45 1.40 -7.11
CA ARG A 68 -29.09 1.17 -8.52
C ARG A 68 -30.09 0.27 -9.24
N ASP A 69 -31.03 -0.31 -8.51
CA ASP A 69 -32.05 -1.21 -9.04
C ASP A 69 -32.99 -0.48 -10.03
N GLY A 70 -33.45 -1.22 -11.04
CA GLY A 70 -34.41 -0.73 -12.05
C GLY A 70 -33.84 0.26 -13.08
N LYS A 71 -32.53 0.55 -13.11
CA LYS A 71 -31.90 1.39 -14.12
C LYS A 71 -31.32 0.53 -15.25
N PRO A 72 -31.88 0.60 -16.50
CA PRO A 72 -31.35 -0.16 -17.63
C PRO A 72 -29.92 0.28 -17.97
N THR A 73 -29.08 -0.70 -18.28
CA THR A 73 -27.69 -0.51 -18.65
C THR A 73 -27.32 -1.45 -19.81
N SER A 74 -26.15 -1.28 -20.41
CA SER A 74 -25.62 -2.24 -21.39
C SER A 74 -25.51 -3.66 -20.83
N GLN A 75 -25.35 -3.85 -19.52
CA GLN A 75 -25.41 -5.18 -18.89
C GLN A 75 -26.82 -5.80 -18.93
N THR A 76 -27.85 -4.99 -18.80
CA THR A 76 -29.27 -5.45 -18.97
C THR A 76 -29.51 -5.90 -20.39
N HIS A 77 -29.06 -5.14 -21.39
CA HIS A 77 -29.14 -5.50 -22.79
C HIS A 77 -28.33 -6.78 -23.11
N SER A 78 -27.14 -6.91 -22.54
CA SER A 78 -26.35 -8.15 -22.66
C SER A 78 -27.07 -9.36 -22.07
N ALA A 79 -27.71 -9.21 -20.91
CA ALA A 79 -28.50 -10.29 -20.33
C ALA A 79 -29.69 -10.68 -21.19
N LEU A 80 -30.39 -9.73 -21.83
CA LEU A 80 -31.46 -10.00 -22.79
C LEU A 80 -30.95 -10.78 -24.01
N LEU A 81 -29.82 -10.37 -24.60
CA LEU A 81 -29.18 -11.09 -25.71
C LEU A 81 -28.84 -12.54 -25.35
N MET A 82 -28.35 -12.80 -24.14
CA MET A 82 -28.07 -14.16 -23.66
C MET A 82 -29.32 -15.04 -23.57
N HIS A 83 -30.49 -14.42 -23.48
CA HIS A 83 -31.81 -15.09 -23.56
C HIS A 83 -32.43 -15.08 -24.95
N GLY A 84 -31.69 -14.68 -26.00
CA GLY A 84 -32.15 -14.65 -27.36
C GLY A 84 -33.09 -13.49 -27.69
N VAL A 85 -33.13 -12.47 -26.84
CA VAL A 85 -33.92 -11.24 -27.09
C VAL A 85 -33.03 -10.23 -27.80
N GLU A 86 -33.40 -9.85 -29.02
CA GLU A 86 -32.68 -8.81 -29.77
C GLU A 86 -32.85 -7.44 -29.15
N VAL A 87 -31.76 -6.68 -29.14
CA VAL A 87 -31.70 -5.32 -28.59
C VAL A 87 -31.00 -4.36 -29.55
N GLU A 88 -31.55 -3.15 -29.67
CA GLU A 88 -30.93 -2.04 -30.41
C GLU A 88 -29.96 -1.27 -29.49
N ASP A 89 -28.74 -1.78 -29.39
CA ASP A 89 -27.65 -1.15 -28.59
C ASP A 89 -26.30 -1.52 -29.24
N ASP A 90 -25.62 -0.51 -29.75
CA ASP A 90 -24.32 -0.65 -30.42
C ASP A 90 -23.13 -0.34 -29.46
N SER A 91 -23.39 -0.32 -28.16
CA SER A 91 -22.32 -0.08 -27.18
C SER A 91 -21.27 -1.19 -27.25
N PRO A 92 -19.99 -0.86 -27.00
CA PRO A 92 -18.90 -1.84 -27.01
C PRO A 92 -19.17 -3.07 -26.13
N TYR A 93 -19.85 -2.86 -24.99
CA TYR A 93 -20.18 -3.95 -24.07
C TYR A 93 -21.20 -4.95 -24.68
N VAL A 94 -22.20 -4.44 -25.38
CA VAL A 94 -23.22 -5.27 -26.02
C VAL A 94 -22.63 -6.01 -27.24
N GLU A 95 -21.79 -5.34 -28.03
CA GLU A 95 -21.09 -5.96 -29.14
C GLU A 95 -20.11 -7.06 -28.70
N MET A 96 -19.40 -6.85 -27.63
CA MET A 96 -18.58 -7.89 -26.99
C MET A 96 -19.44 -9.08 -26.57
N THR A 97 -20.66 -8.86 -26.05
CA THR A 97 -21.59 -9.93 -25.69
C THR A 97 -22.05 -10.72 -26.92
N ARG A 98 -22.37 -10.05 -28.02
CA ARG A 98 -22.72 -10.75 -29.29
C ARG A 98 -21.58 -11.65 -29.73
N ARG A 99 -20.34 -11.16 -29.70
CA ARG A 99 -19.17 -11.96 -30.06
C ARG A 99 -18.97 -13.16 -29.13
N VAL A 100 -19.12 -12.96 -27.79
CA VAL A 100 -19.05 -14.07 -26.83
C VAL A 100 -20.11 -15.13 -27.10
N ILE A 101 -21.36 -14.75 -27.36
CA ILE A 101 -22.44 -15.69 -27.69
C ILE A 101 -22.12 -16.47 -28.96
N ALA A 102 -21.60 -15.80 -30.00
CA ALA A 102 -21.28 -16.42 -31.29
C ALA A 102 -20.09 -17.41 -31.20
N THR A 103 -19.17 -17.22 -30.26
CA THR A 103 -17.96 -18.04 -30.13
C THR A 103 -18.02 -19.05 -28.98
N TYR A 104 -19.06 -19.03 -28.15
CA TYR A 104 -19.18 -19.97 -27.03
C TYR A 104 -19.28 -21.44 -27.52
N PRO A 105 -18.59 -22.43 -26.89
CA PRO A 105 -17.81 -22.33 -25.66
C PRO A 105 -16.34 -21.91 -25.84
N ASP A 106 -15.84 -21.75 -27.07
CA ASP A 106 -14.44 -21.47 -27.38
C ASP A 106 -14.14 -19.96 -27.38
N VAL A 107 -14.59 -19.28 -26.31
CA VAL A 107 -14.40 -17.83 -26.16
C VAL A 107 -12.92 -17.51 -25.86
N PRO A 108 -12.25 -16.70 -26.71
CA PRO A 108 -10.88 -16.29 -26.43
C PRO A 108 -10.85 -15.40 -25.17
N LEU A 109 -10.16 -15.84 -24.13
CA LEU A 109 -9.96 -15.03 -22.94
C LEU A 109 -9.00 -13.87 -23.24
N GLU A 110 -9.31 -12.70 -22.71
CA GLU A 110 -8.45 -11.52 -22.73
C GLU A 110 -8.44 -10.84 -21.36
N ALA A 111 -7.39 -10.05 -21.09
CA ALA A 111 -7.28 -9.28 -19.86
C ALA A 111 -8.22 -8.06 -19.86
N ASP A 112 -8.54 -7.56 -18.67
CA ASP A 112 -9.46 -6.43 -18.45
C ASP A 112 -8.74 -5.09 -18.71
N TRP A 113 -9.17 -4.38 -19.76
CA TRP A 113 -8.67 -3.05 -20.09
C TRP A 113 -9.01 -1.98 -19.06
N SER A 114 -10.12 -2.14 -18.33
CA SER A 114 -10.42 -1.25 -17.22
C SER A 114 -9.35 -1.34 -16.11
N SER A 115 -8.90 -2.57 -15.81
CA SER A 115 -7.81 -2.78 -14.83
C SER A 115 -6.45 -2.34 -15.37
N ALA A 116 -6.22 -2.47 -16.68
CA ALA A 116 -5.01 -1.97 -17.33
C ALA A 116 -4.87 -0.45 -17.16
N ALA A 117 -5.98 0.31 -17.13
CA ALA A 117 -5.96 1.77 -17.00
C ALA A 117 -5.15 2.28 -15.81
N PHE A 118 -5.15 1.57 -14.68
CA PHE A 118 -4.40 1.96 -13.48
C PHE A 118 -2.88 1.78 -13.67
N TRP A 119 -2.46 0.84 -14.51
CA TRP A 119 -1.06 0.70 -14.91
C TRP A 119 -0.64 1.80 -15.90
N TYR A 120 -1.52 2.22 -16.80
CA TYR A 120 -1.30 3.39 -17.63
C TYR A 120 -1.16 4.65 -16.79
N GLU A 121 -2.01 4.84 -15.79
CA GLU A 121 -1.92 5.92 -14.80
C GLU A 121 -0.57 5.88 -14.09
N TYR A 122 -0.19 4.73 -13.56
CA TYR A 122 1.09 4.55 -12.89
C TYR A 122 2.26 4.95 -13.78
N VAL A 123 2.35 4.40 -14.99
CA VAL A 123 3.44 4.72 -15.96
C VAL A 123 3.39 6.19 -16.40
N ALA A 124 2.21 6.78 -16.51
CA ALA A 124 2.06 8.21 -16.83
C ALA A 124 2.63 9.10 -15.74
N ILE A 125 2.44 8.79 -14.49
CA ILE A 125 2.87 9.58 -13.34
C ILE A 125 4.36 9.32 -13.02
N HIS A 126 4.78 8.07 -12.99
CA HIS A 126 6.10 7.65 -12.50
C HIS A 126 7.13 7.41 -13.60
N GLY A 127 6.69 7.23 -14.84
CA GLY A 127 7.57 6.83 -15.95
C GLY A 127 7.86 5.32 -15.96
N GLY A 128 8.82 4.91 -16.78
CA GLY A 128 9.24 3.51 -16.90
C GLY A 128 8.49 2.73 -17.97
N GLU A 129 8.60 1.40 -17.91
CA GLU A 129 7.91 0.47 -18.81
C GLU A 129 7.38 -0.74 -18.05
N LEU A 130 6.24 -1.27 -18.50
CA LEU A 130 5.59 -2.46 -17.93
C LEU A 130 5.04 -3.32 -19.05
N THR A 131 5.05 -4.65 -18.86
CA THR A 131 4.36 -5.59 -19.73
C THR A 131 3.06 -6.05 -19.06
N LEU A 132 1.95 -5.88 -19.76
CA LEU A 132 0.60 -6.28 -19.34
C LEU A 132 0.19 -7.49 -20.17
N GLU A 133 0.15 -8.66 -19.52
CA GLU A 133 -0.18 -9.91 -20.19
C GLU A 133 -1.67 -10.01 -20.52
N GLY A 134 -2.00 -10.66 -21.62
CA GLY A 134 -3.36 -11.00 -22.01
C GLY A 134 -4.17 -9.86 -22.64
N LEU A 135 -3.65 -8.64 -22.76
CA LEU A 135 -4.29 -7.56 -23.51
C LEU A 135 -4.17 -7.80 -25.01
N LYS A 136 -5.25 -7.55 -25.76
CA LYS A 136 -5.31 -7.79 -27.21
C LYS A 136 -5.47 -6.50 -27.99
N GLU A 137 -4.81 -6.43 -29.15
CA GLU A 137 -4.93 -5.29 -30.06
C GLU A 137 -6.32 -5.20 -30.69
N ASP A 138 -6.98 -6.34 -30.94
CA ASP A 138 -8.32 -6.43 -31.53
C ASP A 138 -9.45 -6.50 -30.50
N SER A 139 -9.19 -6.07 -29.26
CA SER A 139 -10.17 -6.07 -28.17
C SER A 139 -11.40 -5.23 -28.51
N LEU A 140 -12.59 -5.75 -28.18
CA LEU A 140 -13.86 -5.04 -28.25
C LEU A 140 -14.22 -4.33 -26.93
N GLN A 141 -13.38 -4.42 -25.89
CA GLN A 141 -13.63 -3.70 -24.65
C GLN A 141 -13.55 -2.19 -24.88
N GLY A 142 -14.59 -1.45 -24.47
CA GLY A 142 -14.65 0.01 -24.67
C GLY A 142 -13.49 0.75 -24.01
N ASP A 143 -13.00 0.24 -22.88
CA ASP A 143 -11.90 0.81 -22.12
C ASP A 143 -10.51 0.65 -22.80
N LYS A 144 -10.41 -0.11 -23.90
CA LYS A 144 -9.19 -0.16 -24.73
C LYS A 144 -8.76 1.23 -25.21
N VAL A 145 -9.66 2.16 -25.34
CA VAL A 145 -9.39 3.56 -25.70
C VAL A 145 -8.37 4.24 -24.74
N VAL A 146 -8.12 3.64 -23.56
CA VAL A 146 -7.09 4.09 -22.63
C VAL A 146 -5.70 4.18 -23.29
N ALA A 147 -5.37 3.23 -24.17
CA ALA A 147 -4.10 3.23 -24.89
C ALA A 147 -3.93 4.49 -25.75
N ASP A 148 -4.97 4.87 -26.49
CA ASP A 148 -4.96 6.06 -27.36
C ASP A 148 -4.95 7.35 -26.52
N ILE A 149 -5.74 7.41 -25.47
CA ILE A 149 -5.80 8.56 -24.55
C ILE A 149 -4.43 8.80 -23.92
N TYR A 150 -3.82 7.76 -23.37
CA TYR A 150 -2.54 7.91 -22.68
C TYR A 150 -1.37 8.14 -23.65
N ALA A 151 -1.41 7.58 -24.85
CA ALA A 151 -0.43 7.90 -25.90
C ALA A 151 -0.50 9.37 -26.32
N LYS A 152 -1.72 9.87 -26.56
CA LYS A 152 -1.96 11.23 -27.05
C LYS A 152 -1.66 12.31 -26.02
N TYR A 153 -2.07 12.10 -24.76
CA TYR A 153 -2.10 13.17 -23.76
C TYR A 153 -1.06 13.04 -22.66
N PHE A 154 -0.63 11.81 -22.35
CA PHE A 154 0.25 11.53 -21.21
C PHE A 154 1.61 10.93 -21.62
N GLY A 155 1.81 10.65 -22.91
CA GLY A 155 3.10 10.17 -23.45
C GLY A 155 3.38 8.69 -23.17
N VAL A 156 2.39 7.90 -22.76
CA VAL A 156 2.53 6.46 -22.56
C VAL A 156 2.26 5.75 -23.89
N GLN A 157 3.29 5.15 -24.47
CA GLN A 157 3.18 4.39 -25.72
C GLN A 157 2.86 2.93 -25.44
N THR A 158 2.01 2.36 -26.27
CA THR A 158 1.62 0.93 -26.22
C THR A 158 2.22 0.19 -27.40
N THR A 159 2.89 -0.92 -27.15
CA THR A 159 3.39 -1.84 -28.17
C THR A 159 2.79 -3.22 -27.90
N PHE A 160 1.98 -3.73 -28.83
CA PHE A 160 1.39 -5.05 -28.69
C PHE A 160 2.42 -6.14 -29.00
N THR A 161 2.31 -7.24 -28.29
CA THR A 161 3.14 -8.45 -28.40
C THR A 161 2.24 -9.68 -28.49
N ASP A 162 2.80 -10.83 -28.81
CA ASP A 162 2.02 -12.09 -28.89
C ASP A 162 1.29 -12.45 -27.58
N ASN A 163 1.82 -12.02 -26.44
CA ASN A 163 1.29 -12.36 -25.12
C ASN A 163 0.58 -11.20 -24.41
N GLY A 164 0.48 -10.01 -25.01
CA GLY A 164 -0.14 -8.85 -24.36
C GLY A 164 0.35 -7.51 -24.91
N ALA A 165 0.49 -6.51 -24.04
CA ALA A 165 0.93 -5.18 -24.41
C ALA A 165 2.06 -4.68 -23.50
N MET A 166 3.09 -4.11 -24.07
CA MET A 166 4.10 -3.35 -23.36
C MET A 166 3.71 -1.87 -23.37
N ILE A 167 3.63 -1.26 -22.22
CA ILE A 167 3.38 0.17 -22.05
C ILE A 167 4.63 0.86 -21.54
N ALA A 168 5.01 1.98 -22.14
CA ALA A 168 6.23 2.69 -21.77
C ALA A 168 6.07 4.19 -21.84
N ASN A 169 6.64 4.89 -20.87
CA ASN A 169 6.79 6.33 -20.90
C ASN A 169 8.26 6.72 -20.68
N ARG A 170 8.93 7.06 -21.76
CA ARG A 170 10.36 7.41 -21.78
C ARG A 170 10.62 8.92 -21.65
N GLN A 171 9.57 9.73 -21.55
CA GLN A 171 9.73 11.17 -21.38
C GLN A 171 10.04 11.51 -19.92
N SER A 172 11.13 12.23 -19.69
CA SER A 172 11.49 12.70 -18.35
C SER A 172 10.43 13.67 -17.83
N ILE A 173 10.11 13.57 -16.54
CA ILE A 173 9.14 14.43 -15.82
C ILE A 173 9.46 15.92 -15.97
N VAL A 174 10.74 16.26 -16.21
CA VAL A 174 11.22 17.65 -16.31
C VAL A 174 10.66 18.42 -17.52
N HIS A 175 10.26 17.74 -18.59
CA HIS A 175 9.68 18.39 -19.78
C HIS A 175 8.15 18.54 -19.74
N ARG A 176 7.47 18.15 -18.65
CA ARG A 176 6.00 18.17 -18.53
C ARG A 176 5.41 19.45 -17.94
N GLN A 177 6.25 20.38 -17.43
CA GLN A 177 5.80 21.66 -16.87
C GLN A 177 5.56 22.72 -17.96
N SER A 178 4.56 22.54 -18.82
CA SER A 178 3.96 23.67 -19.56
C SER A 178 2.58 23.96 -18.95
N SER A 179 2.50 25.07 -18.25
CA SER A 179 1.28 25.67 -17.71
C SER A 179 0.18 25.77 -18.78
N ASN A 180 -1.06 25.40 -18.43
CA ASN A 180 -2.29 25.45 -19.23
C ASN A 180 -2.51 24.30 -20.23
N ARG A 181 -2.33 23.04 -19.82
CA ARG A 181 -2.89 21.93 -20.61
C ARG A 181 -4.33 21.67 -20.17
N GLN A 182 -5.22 21.63 -21.15
CA GLN A 182 -6.62 21.28 -20.99
C GLN A 182 -6.91 20.02 -21.80
N LEU A 183 -7.65 19.09 -21.22
CA LEU A 183 -8.03 17.82 -21.80
C LEU A 183 -9.54 17.67 -21.71
N SER A 184 -10.21 17.41 -22.84
CA SER A 184 -11.64 17.12 -22.87
C SER A 184 -11.87 15.66 -23.28
N ILE A 185 -12.60 14.90 -22.45
CA ILE A 185 -12.92 13.49 -22.67
C ILE A 185 -14.39 13.23 -22.39
N ASP A 186 -15.03 12.47 -23.29
CA ASP A 186 -16.36 11.93 -23.07
C ASP A 186 -16.24 10.48 -22.53
N PHE A 187 -16.78 10.26 -21.33
CA PHE A 187 -16.73 8.99 -20.63
C PHE A 187 -17.97 8.10 -20.84
N ILE A 188 -18.85 8.44 -21.78
CA ILE A 188 -20.11 7.70 -21.98
C ILE A 188 -19.89 6.21 -22.29
N HIS A 189 -18.85 5.88 -23.06
CA HIS A 189 -18.49 4.50 -23.46
C HIS A 189 -17.33 3.89 -22.65
N CYS A 190 -16.64 4.68 -21.84
CA CYS A 190 -15.50 4.24 -21.00
C CYS A 190 -15.56 4.82 -19.57
N PRO A 191 -16.70 4.70 -18.87
CA PRO A 191 -16.89 5.34 -17.57
C PRO A 191 -15.93 4.82 -16.49
N ASP A 192 -15.42 3.61 -16.63
CA ASP A 192 -14.51 3.00 -15.67
C ASP A 192 -13.08 3.55 -15.76
N LEU A 193 -12.74 4.28 -16.83
CA LEU A 193 -11.48 4.99 -16.98
C LEU A 193 -11.42 6.32 -16.21
N TYR A 194 -12.58 6.88 -15.81
CA TYR A 194 -12.65 8.21 -15.20
C TYR A 194 -11.73 8.36 -13.97
N PRO A 195 -11.71 7.45 -12.97
CA PRO A 195 -10.85 7.62 -11.81
C PRO A 195 -9.36 7.72 -12.18
N ALA A 196 -8.87 6.81 -13.02
CA ALA A 196 -7.47 6.80 -13.45
C ALA A 196 -7.08 8.06 -14.22
N ILE A 197 -7.89 8.49 -15.17
CA ILE A 197 -7.61 9.68 -15.98
C ILE A 197 -7.70 10.95 -15.15
N ALA A 198 -8.71 11.08 -14.27
CA ALA A 198 -8.90 12.25 -13.44
C ALA A 198 -7.73 12.46 -12.47
N LEU A 199 -7.29 11.39 -11.79
CA LEU A 199 -6.15 11.45 -10.88
C LEU A 199 -4.82 11.64 -11.63
N THR A 200 -4.64 11.05 -12.82
CA THR A 200 -3.50 11.35 -13.69
C THR A 200 -3.45 12.85 -14.04
N CYS A 201 -4.59 13.44 -14.43
CA CYS A 201 -4.67 14.85 -14.75
C CYS A 201 -4.32 15.72 -13.54
N GLU A 202 -4.86 15.39 -12.37
CA GLU A 202 -4.57 16.12 -11.13
C GLU A 202 -3.08 16.05 -10.78
N ARG A 203 -2.47 14.87 -10.81
CA ARG A 203 -1.04 14.66 -10.50
C ARG A 203 -0.11 15.38 -11.49
N LEU A 204 -0.52 15.51 -12.73
CA LEU A 204 0.25 16.18 -13.79
C LEU A 204 -0.12 17.65 -13.99
N GLY A 205 -1.06 18.21 -13.21
CA GLY A 205 -1.49 19.61 -13.31
C GLY A 205 -2.23 19.92 -14.63
N ILE A 206 -3.01 18.97 -15.15
CA ILE A 206 -3.81 19.12 -16.38
C ILE A 206 -5.26 19.36 -16.00
N LEU A 207 -5.91 20.36 -16.60
CA LEU A 207 -7.33 20.60 -16.41
C LEU A 207 -8.15 19.57 -17.22
N LEU A 208 -8.92 18.72 -16.54
CA LEU A 208 -9.82 17.77 -17.18
C LEU A 208 -11.24 18.34 -17.31
N GLU A 209 -11.73 18.41 -18.53
CA GLU A 209 -13.15 18.63 -18.84
C GLU A 209 -13.78 17.28 -19.17
N ALA A 210 -14.58 16.75 -18.25
CA ALA A 210 -15.22 15.45 -18.38
C ALA A 210 -16.69 15.62 -18.76
N SER A 211 -17.14 14.91 -19.81
CA SER A 211 -18.54 14.74 -20.18
C SER A 211 -18.95 13.28 -20.12
N GLY A 212 -20.25 12.97 -20.24
CA GLY A 212 -20.75 11.59 -20.16
C GLY A 212 -20.57 10.93 -18.79
N THR A 213 -20.54 11.73 -17.73
CA THR A 213 -20.17 11.31 -16.36
C THR A 213 -21.38 10.95 -15.49
N GLU A 214 -22.62 11.06 -15.96
CA GLU A 214 -23.84 10.89 -15.18
C GLU A 214 -23.94 9.50 -14.53
N ARG A 215 -23.44 8.48 -15.23
CA ARG A 215 -23.45 7.08 -14.74
C ARG A 215 -22.47 6.83 -13.61
N LEU A 216 -21.45 7.67 -13.43
CA LEU A 216 -20.42 7.51 -12.39
C LEU A 216 -20.99 7.64 -10.98
N ARG A 217 -22.08 8.41 -10.82
CA ARG A 217 -22.78 8.58 -9.53
C ARG A 217 -23.46 7.29 -9.05
N TYR A 218 -23.71 6.33 -9.97
CA TYR A 218 -24.44 5.09 -9.73
C TYR A 218 -23.54 3.84 -9.81
N LYS A 219 -22.23 4.00 -9.65
CA LYS A 219 -21.28 2.89 -9.55
C LYS A 219 -21.21 2.39 -8.09
N GLU A 220 -20.23 1.59 -7.74
CA GLU A 220 -20.00 1.07 -6.39
C GLU A 220 -19.93 2.21 -5.36
N SER A 221 -19.32 3.34 -5.76
CA SER A 221 -19.38 4.63 -5.09
C SER A 221 -19.94 5.72 -6.02
N ASP A 222 -20.22 6.92 -5.52
CA ASP A 222 -20.25 8.13 -6.38
C ASP A 222 -18.80 8.49 -6.72
N ARG A 223 -18.33 8.02 -7.90
CA ARG A 223 -16.94 8.18 -8.31
C ARG A 223 -16.50 9.60 -8.55
N LEU A 224 -17.44 10.50 -8.91
CA LEU A 224 -17.13 11.92 -9.05
C LEU A 224 -16.75 12.53 -7.70
N GLU A 225 -17.53 12.22 -6.68
CA GLU A 225 -17.26 12.69 -5.32
C GLU A 225 -16.06 11.97 -4.69
N ALA A 226 -15.92 10.67 -4.92
CA ALA A 226 -14.82 9.87 -4.42
C ALA A 226 -13.46 10.35 -4.95
N VAL A 227 -13.34 10.66 -6.25
CA VAL A 227 -12.15 11.27 -6.85
C VAL A 227 -11.88 12.65 -6.22
N ARG A 228 -12.90 13.51 -6.11
CA ARG A 228 -12.74 14.86 -5.53
C ARG A 228 -12.27 14.85 -4.08
N LEU A 229 -12.64 13.82 -3.30
CA LEU A 229 -12.28 13.69 -1.88
C LEU A 229 -11.10 12.74 -1.63
N HIS A 230 -10.59 12.07 -2.66
CA HIS A 230 -9.57 11.01 -2.56
C HIS A 230 -9.97 9.89 -1.59
N GLU A 231 -11.25 9.47 -1.67
CA GLU A 231 -11.82 8.43 -0.81
C GLU A 231 -12.12 7.16 -1.58
N VAL A 232 -11.83 5.99 -0.99
CA VAL A 232 -12.09 4.68 -1.60
C VAL A 232 -13.57 4.32 -1.61
N ARG A 233 -14.29 4.55 -0.51
CA ARG A 233 -15.74 4.31 -0.36
C ARG A 233 -16.20 2.91 -0.78
N ASN A 234 -15.46 1.87 -0.44
CA ASN A 234 -15.72 0.49 -0.84
C ASN A 234 -15.76 0.24 -2.36
N ASP A 235 -15.10 1.09 -3.14
CA ASP A 235 -14.94 0.95 -4.58
C ASP A 235 -13.50 0.55 -4.90
N HIS A 236 -13.28 -0.70 -5.31
CA HIS A 236 -11.94 -1.22 -5.61
C HIS A 236 -11.25 -0.45 -6.74
N ARG A 237 -11.99 0.08 -7.72
CA ARG A 237 -11.41 0.90 -8.80
C ARG A 237 -10.91 2.25 -8.29
N MET A 238 -11.62 2.84 -7.33
CA MET A 238 -11.12 4.04 -6.64
C MET A 238 -9.86 3.75 -5.85
N ALA A 239 -9.82 2.63 -5.14
CA ALA A 239 -8.62 2.24 -4.40
C ALA A 239 -7.42 2.02 -5.34
N MET A 240 -7.63 1.35 -6.50
CA MET A 240 -6.59 1.11 -7.50
C MET A 240 -6.06 2.43 -8.10
N ALA A 241 -6.96 3.35 -8.46
CA ALA A 241 -6.58 4.65 -9.00
C ALA A 241 -5.81 5.50 -7.96
N LEU A 242 -6.30 5.56 -6.73
CA LEU A 242 -5.61 6.28 -5.65
C LEU A 242 -4.21 5.71 -5.39
N MET A 243 -4.06 4.37 -5.41
CA MET A 243 -2.75 3.73 -5.26
C MET A 243 -1.80 4.04 -6.42
N ALA A 244 -2.30 3.98 -7.67
CA ALA A 244 -1.51 4.30 -8.85
C ALA A 244 -1.04 5.77 -8.86
N ALA A 245 -1.82 6.66 -8.26
CA ALA A 245 -1.52 8.09 -8.13
C ALA A 245 -0.81 8.48 -6.82
N ASP A 246 -0.31 7.53 -6.03
CA ASP A 246 0.35 7.75 -4.72
C ASP A 246 -0.52 8.46 -3.67
N TYR A 247 -1.81 8.22 -3.67
CA TYR A 247 -2.66 8.61 -2.56
C TYR A 247 -2.74 7.51 -1.50
N PRO A 248 -2.89 7.85 -0.21
CA PRO A 248 -2.98 6.87 0.86
C PRO A 248 -4.27 6.04 0.75
N VAL A 249 -4.11 4.73 0.78
CA VAL A 249 -5.19 3.73 0.81
C VAL A 249 -4.98 2.83 2.02
N SER A 250 -6.03 2.53 2.78
CA SER A 250 -5.91 1.72 3.99
C SER A 250 -5.48 0.27 3.69
N ILE A 251 -4.88 -0.39 4.68
CA ILE A 251 -4.42 -1.78 4.53
C ILE A 251 -5.59 -2.73 4.25
N GLU A 252 -6.76 -2.49 4.87
CA GLU A 252 -7.96 -3.27 4.63
C GLU A 252 -8.43 -3.17 3.16
N GLU A 253 -8.39 -1.97 2.61
CA GLU A 253 -8.75 -1.71 1.21
C GLU A 253 -7.73 -2.31 0.23
N GLN A 254 -6.44 -2.22 0.54
CA GLN A 254 -5.39 -2.89 -0.24
C GLN A 254 -5.55 -4.42 -0.22
N ALA A 255 -5.88 -5.01 0.92
CA ALA A 255 -6.14 -6.44 1.04
C ALA A 255 -7.37 -6.89 0.20
N CYS A 256 -8.38 -6.05 0.12
CA CYS A 256 -9.55 -6.29 -0.75
C CYS A 256 -9.16 -6.27 -2.24
N ILE A 257 -8.31 -5.32 -2.66
CA ILE A 257 -7.78 -5.24 -4.02
C ILE A 257 -6.95 -6.48 -4.34
N ALA A 258 -6.04 -6.88 -3.45
CA ALA A 258 -5.19 -8.06 -3.65
C ALA A 258 -5.98 -9.35 -3.86
N LYS A 259 -7.14 -9.47 -3.23
CA LYS A 259 -8.04 -10.61 -3.39
C LYS A 259 -8.69 -10.65 -4.79
N SER A 260 -9.09 -9.48 -5.31
CA SER A 260 -9.80 -9.36 -6.59
C SER A 260 -8.84 -9.19 -7.78
N TYR A 261 -7.69 -8.57 -7.55
CA TYR A 261 -6.70 -8.20 -8.56
C TYR A 261 -5.28 -8.49 -8.04
N PRO A 262 -4.89 -9.76 -7.88
CA PRO A 262 -3.63 -10.14 -7.21
C PRO A 262 -2.37 -9.61 -7.94
N ASN A 263 -2.47 -9.33 -9.23
CA ASN A 263 -1.36 -8.79 -10.01
C ASN A 263 -1.26 -7.25 -9.94
N PHE A 264 -2.30 -6.56 -9.46
CA PHE A 264 -2.28 -5.09 -9.34
C PHE A 264 -1.60 -4.64 -8.04
N VAL A 265 -1.84 -5.34 -6.94
CA VAL A 265 -1.03 -5.13 -5.74
C VAL A 265 0.36 -5.61 -6.09
N PRO A 266 1.39 -4.74 -6.05
CA PRO A 266 2.75 -5.14 -6.36
C PRO A 266 3.04 -6.45 -5.63
N GLN A 267 3.47 -7.50 -6.34
CA GLN A 267 3.67 -8.86 -5.78
C GLN A 267 4.57 -8.87 -4.54
N HIS A 268 5.23 -7.75 -4.28
CA HIS A 268 6.14 -7.51 -3.17
C HIS A 268 5.49 -6.86 -1.94
N ILE A 269 4.23 -6.40 -2.05
CA ILE A 269 3.48 -5.80 -0.93
C ILE A 269 2.15 -6.51 -0.79
N THR A 270 2.17 -7.75 -0.32
CA THR A 270 0.97 -8.36 0.24
C THR A 270 0.91 -7.91 1.70
N PRO A 271 -0.02 -7.03 2.10
CA PRO A 271 -0.20 -6.69 3.50
C PRO A 271 -0.76 -7.92 4.22
N ILE A 272 0.12 -8.68 4.82
CA ILE A 272 -0.29 -9.79 5.66
C ILE A 272 -0.50 -9.21 7.05
N LYS A 273 -1.77 -9.04 7.43
CA LYS A 273 -2.12 -8.60 8.78
C LYS A 273 -1.77 -9.71 9.76
N GLY A 274 -0.93 -9.39 10.75
CA GLY A 274 -0.64 -10.33 11.83
C GLY A 274 -1.93 -10.66 12.57
N VAL A 275 -2.32 -11.92 12.55
CA VAL A 275 -3.29 -12.43 13.52
C VAL A 275 -2.58 -12.34 14.86
N ASN A 276 -3.02 -11.44 15.73
CA ASN A 276 -2.63 -11.45 17.12
C ASN A 276 -3.13 -12.78 17.74
N ASP A 277 -2.27 -13.76 17.70
CA ASP A 277 -2.38 -14.91 18.57
C ASP A 277 -1.87 -14.39 19.91
N ASP A 278 -2.79 -13.97 20.77
CA ASP A 278 -2.56 -13.14 21.96
C ASP A 278 -1.53 -13.70 22.98
N ASN A 279 -0.98 -14.90 22.73
CA ASN A 279 -0.07 -15.58 23.63
C ASN A 279 1.37 -15.74 23.16
N LEU A 280 1.72 -15.45 21.89
CA LEU A 280 3.02 -15.80 21.32
C LEU A 280 3.92 -14.63 20.92
N GLY A 281 3.42 -13.37 20.97
CA GLY A 281 4.18 -12.14 20.77
C GLY A 281 4.54 -11.80 19.31
N LYS A 282 5.01 -10.54 19.09
CA LYS A 282 5.30 -9.94 17.77
C LYS A 282 6.23 -10.81 16.90
N LYS A 283 7.31 -11.37 17.46
CA LYS A 283 8.28 -12.15 16.67
C LYS A 283 7.68 -13.42 16.07
N HIS A 284 6.82 -14.09 16.81
CA HIS A 284 6.14 -15.29 16.32
C HIS A 284 5.15 -14.94 15.20
N ALA A 285 4.37 -13.85 15.37
CA ALA A 285 3.49 -13.36 14.33
C ALA A 285 4.27 -13.00 13.07
N LEU A 286 5.38 -12.27 13.22
CA LEU A 286 6.27 -11.88 12.11
C LEU A 286 6.85 -13.10 11.39
N SER A 287 7.35 -14.11 12.15
CA SER A 287 7.83 -15.36 11.61
C SER A 287 6.77 -16.05 10.74
N LYS A 288 5.58 -16.24 11.28
CA LYS A 288 4.44 -16.85 10.59
C LYS A 288 4.09 -16.13 9.27
N LEU A 289 4.11 -14.80 9.29
CA LEU A 289 3.83 -13.97 8.12
C LEU A 289 4.92 -14.11 7.05
N ILE A 290 6.19 -14.10 7.43
CA ILE A 290 7.30 -14.21 6.48
C ILE A 290 7.40 -15.64 5.90
N HIS A 291 7.08 -16.67 6.68
CA HIS A 291 6.96 -18.03 6.16
C HIS A 291 5.84 -18.15 5.12
N ALA A 292 4.71 -17.47 5.33
CA ALA A 292 3.58 -17.45 4.39
C ALA A 292 3.81 -16.55 3.16
N ALA A 293 4.72 -15.60 3.23
CA ALA A 293 5.05 -14.71 2.12
C ALA A 293 5.68 -15.48 0.95
N THR A 294 5.36 -15.10 -0.29
CA THR A 294 5.92 -15.68 -1.52
C THR A 294 6.88 -14.73 -2.25
N SER A 295 6.96 -13.47 -1.81
CA SER A 295 7.82 -12.45 -2.40
C SER A 295 9.29 -12.63 -2.07
N GLU A 296 10.19 -12.13 -2.95
CA GLU A 296 11.64 -12.15 -2.74
C GLU A 296 12.05 -11.25 -1.56
N TYR A 297 11.40 -10.08 -1.42
CA TYR A 297 11.64 -9.13 -0.33
C TYR A 297 10.40 -8.96 0.54
N VAL A 298 10.61 -8.67 1.81
CA VAL A 298 9.58 -8.33 2.79
C VAL A 298 9.86 -6.95 3.35
N TRP A 299 8.85 -6.08 3.35
CA TRP A 299 8.94 -4.75 3.96
C TRP A 299 8.20 -4.74 5.29
N LEU A 300 8.95 -4.51 6.36
CA LEU A 300 8.47 -4.57 7.73
C LEU A 300 8.03 -3.19 8.21
N HIS A 301 6.85 -3.14 8.80
CA HIS A 301 6.29 -1.97 9.47
C HIS A 301 5.67 -2.37 10.81
N ASP A 302 5.69 -1.45 11.77
CA ASP A 302 4.88 -1.57 12.98
C ASP A 302 3.44 -1.09 12.68
N ASP A 303 2.46 -1.58 13.44
CA ASP A 303 1.03 -1.31 13.23
C ASP A 303 0.60 0.13 13.55
N ASP A 304 1.42 0.88 14.29
CA ASP A 304 1.20 2.28 14.66
C ASP A 304 1.98 3.29 13.78
N VAL A 305 2.55 2.83 12.67
CA VAL A 305 3.36 3.64 11.76
C VAL A 305 2.52 4.17 10.59
N VAL A 306 2.71 5.44 10.23
CA VAL A 306 2.19 5.97 8.96
C VAL A 306 3.16 5.59 7.85
N LEU A 307 2.65 4.85 6.87
CA LEU A 307 3.45 4.33 5.77
C LEU A 307 4.09 5.45 4.94
N PRO A 308 5.27 5.22 4.37
CA PRO A 308 5.92 6.17 3.47
C PRO A 308 5.14 6.31 2.16
N LYS A 309 5.32 7.44 1.48
CA LYS A 309 4.69 7.66 0.17
C LYS A 309 5.07 6.60 -0.86
N ALA A 310 6.31 6.12 -0.81
CA ALA A 310 6.82 5.10 -1.70
C ALA A 310 6.35 3.67 -1.38
N CYS A 311 5.48 3.46 -0.38
CA CYS A 311 5.01 2.10 -0.02
C CYS A 311 4.23 1.39 -1.14
N HIS A 312 3.79 2.15 -2.14
CA HIS A 312 3.08 1.62 -3.31
C HIS A 312 4.00 1.43 -4.52
N LEU A 313 5.25 1.88 -4.45
CA LEU A 313 6.19 1.71 -5.55
C LEU A 313 6.66 0.25 -5.62
N PRO A 314 6.55 -0.43 -6.76
CA PRO A 314 7.18 -1.74 -6.92
C PRO A 314 8.70 -1.60 -6.73
N PHE A 315 9.29 -2.52 -5.96
CA PHE A 315 10.75 -2.56 -5.73
C PHE A 315 11.56 -2.96 -6.99
N VAL A 316 11.14 -2.49 -8.15
CA VAL A 316 11.71 -2.82 -9.47
C VAL A 316 13.21 -2.48 -9.56
N HIS A 317 13.77 -1.76 -8.60
CA HIS A 317 15.15 -1.27 -8.66
C HIS A 317 16.04 -1.65 -7.48
N LEU A 318 15.62 -2.52 -6.58
CA LEU A 318 16.59 -3.07 -5.63
C LEU A 318 17.48 -4.07 -6.38
N PRO A 319 18.78 -3.84 -6.46
CA PRO A 319 19.68 -4.85 -7.02
C PRO A 319 19.51 -6.16 -6.25
N SER A 320 19.38 -7.29 -6.94
CA SER A 320 19.26 -8.63 -6.33
C SER A 320 20.42 -9.00 -5.38
N THR A 321 21.45 -8.17 -5.35
CA THR A 321 22.61 -8.27 -4.46
C THR A 321 22.41 -7.65 -3.08
N ILE A 322 21.28 -7.01 -2.81
CA ILE A 322 21.02 -6.35 -1.51
C ILE A 322 20.15 -7.25 -0.65
N ASP A 323 20.58 -7.48 0.58
CA ASP A 323 19.93 -8.41 1.50
C ASP A 323 19.07 -7.72 2.56
N LEU A 324 19.49 -6.51 3.02
CA LEU A 324 18.76 -5.71 3.99
C LEU A 324 18.88 -4.23 3.66
N VAL A 325 17.74 -3.52 3.65
CA VAL A 325 17.67 -2.06 3.37
C VAL A 325 17.08 -1.33 4.57
N ILE A 326 17.84 -0.41 5.12
CA ILE A 326 17.40 0.47 6.20
C ILE A 326 16.76 1.70 5.58
N LEU A 327 15.51 1.98 5.96
CA LEU A 327 14.73 3.10 5.46
C LEU A 327 14.56 4.19 6.53
N PRO A 328 14.36 5.45 6.10
CA PRO A 328 14.26 6.58 7.03
C PRO A 328 12.94 6.56 7.81
N LEU A 329 13.04 7.03 9.05
CA LEU A 329 11.91 7.27 9.93
C LEU A 329 11.91 8.71 10.41
N ARG A 330 10.73 9.28 10.56
CA ARG A 330 10.52 10.60 11.17
C ARG A 330 9.52 10.48 12.32
N MET A 331 9.77 11.17 13.41
CA MET A 331 8.82 11.25 14.51
C MET A 331 8.02 12.54 14.41
N GLU A 332 6.68 12.42 14.42
CA GLU A 332 5.78 13.54 14.25
C GLU A 332 4.59 13.46 15.21
N SER A 333 4.30 14.57 15.91
CA SER A 333 3.15 14.66 16.81
C SER A 333 1.86 14.92 16.04
N LEU A 334 0.75 14.33 16.51
CA LEU A 334 -0.60 14.65 16.02
C LEU A 334 -1.06 16.04 16.48
N SER A 335 -0.45 16.59 17.54
CA SER A 335 -0.82 17.89 18.10
C SER A 335 -0.18 19.05 17.31
N LYS A 336 -0.99 20.05 16.96
CA LYS A 336 -0.49 21.32 16.40
C LYS A 336 0.46 22.06 17.35
N LYS A 337 0.38 21.77 18.67
CA LYS A 337 1.28 22.30 19.72
C LYS A 337 1.84 21.13 20.52
N PRO A 338 2.90 20.47 20.05
CA PRO A 338 3.51 19.36 20.77
C PRO A 338 3.99 19.76 22.17
N SER A 339 3.79 18.89 23.14
CA SER A 339 4.31 19.04 24.51
C SER A 339 5.83 19.07 24.52
N LEU A 340 6.44 19.50 25.63
CA LEU A 340 7.90 19.47 25.77
C LEU A 340 8.45 18.05 25.61
N LEU A 341 7.77 17.03 26.18
CA LEU A 341 8.18 15.64 26.06
C LEU A 341 8.19 15.17 24.60
N GLU A 342 7.15 15.51 23.84
CA GLU A 342 7.07 15.14 22.42
C GLU A 342 8.18 15.82 21.62
N ARG A 343 8.43 17.12 21.85
CA ARG A 343 9.51 17.86 21.18
C ARG A 343 10.90 17.30 21.48
N LEU A 344 11.14 16.90 22.74
CA LEU A 344 12.40 16.25 23.13
C LEU A 344 12.59 14.91 22.44
N GLN A 345 11.53 14.10 22.34
CA GLN A 345 11.56 12.83 21.61
C GLN A 345 11.81 13.02 20.12
N MET A 346 11.15 14.00 19.48
CA MET A 346 11.35 14.32 18.06
C MET A 346 12.81 14.72 17.80
N ALA A 347 13.40 15.55 18.66
CA ALA A 347 14.80 15.95 18.56
C ALA A 347 15.76 14.77 18.77
N GLU A 348 15.56 13.95 19.81
CA GLU A 348 16.35 12.74 20.06
C GLU A 348 16.29 11.78 18.88
N TYR A 349 15.07 11.55 18.38
CA TYR A 349 14.84 10.62 17.27
C TYR A 349 15.50 11.09 15.98
N ALA A 350 15.50 12.39 15.72
CA ALA A 350 16.18 12.99 14.58
C ALA A 350 17.70 12.74 14.63
N ALA A 351 18.32 12.87 15.80
CA ALA A 351 19.74 12.56 15.99
C ALA A 351 20.04 11.07 15.77
N ILE A 352 19.18 10.18 16.30
CA ILE A 352 19.28 8.72 16.12
C ILE A 352 19.18 8.37 14.63
N GLN A 353 18.21 8.94 13.91
CA GLN A 353 18.03 8.67 12.49
C GLN A 353 19.21 9.16 11.64
N GLU A 354 19.77 10.32 11.94
CA GLU A 354 20.95 10.78 11.22
C GLU A 354 22.16 9.87 11.47
N LEU A 355 22.36 9.39 12.69
CA LEU A 355 23.40 8.40 13.01
C LEU A 355 23.18 7.10 12.25
N THR A 356 21.94 6.57 12.24
CA THR A 356 21.53 5.36 11.55
C THR A 356 21.89 5.43 10.06
N MET A 357 21.42 6.47 9.37
CA MET A 357 21.66 6.62 7.95
C MET A 357 23.13 6.86 7.59
N ARG A 358 23.85 7.64 8.41
CA ARG A 358 25.30 7.88 8.20
C ARG A 358 26.12 6.61 8.30
N THR A 359 25.81 5.77 9.29
CA THR A 359 26.57 4.54 9.51
C THR A 359 26.21 3.48 8.46
N ALA A 360 24.96 3.38 8.07
CA ALA A 360 24.52 2.49 6.99
C ALA A 360 25.13 2.88 5.63
N LYS A 361 25.17 4.17 5.27
CA LYS A 361 25.84 4.66 4.05
C LYS A 361 27.33 4.33 3.99
N LYS A 362 27.98 4.14 5.14
CA LYS A 362 29.39 3.76 5.23
C LYS A 362 29.62 2.24 5.27
N GLY A 363 28.58 1.44 5.12
CA GLY A 363 28.65 -0.02 5.28
C GLY A 363 28.89 -0.49 6.71
N GLN A 364 28.72 0.39 7.70
CA GLN A 364 28.92 0.14 9.14
C GLN A 364 27.63 0.37 9.91
N ALA A 365 26.51 -0.16 9.40
CA ALA A 365 25.20 0.00 10.03
C ALA A 365 25.24 -0.41 11.50
N VAL A 366 24.84 0.50 12.39
CA VAL A 366 24.81 0.29 13.84
C VAL A 366 23.41 0.24 14.41
N MET A 367 22.42 0.58 13.60
CA MET A 367 21.02 0.64 14.00
C MET A 367 20.09 0.41 12.81
N CYS A 368 18.94 -0.17 13.07
CA CYS A 368 17.78 -0.21 12.17
C CYS A 368 16.50 -0.24 13.01
N SER A 369 15.35 -0.19 12.36
CA SER A 369 14.06 -0.27 13.05
C SER A 369 13.09 -1.10 12.23
N GLY A 370 12.43 -2.06 12.86
CA GLY A 370 11.35 -2.84 12.28
C GLY A 370 10.11 -2.04 11.88
N ALA A 371 10.11 -0.75 12.24
CA ALA A 371 9.06 0.19 11.82
C ALA A 371 9.20 0.62 10.35
N ASN A 372 10.37 0.44 9.72
CA ASN A 372 10.59 0.72 8.29
C ASN A 372 11.88 0.03 7.81
N LEU A 373 11.77 -1.25 7.47
CA LEU A 373 12.91 -2.09 7.16
C LEU A 373 12.55 -3.08 6.03
N ILE A 374 13.36 -3.15 4.99
CA ILE A 374 13.22 -4.16 3.94
C ILE A 374 14.27 -5.24 4.15
N VAL A 375 13.87 -6.50 4.02
CA VAL A 375 14.77 -7.64 4.09
C VAL A 375 14.43 -8.66 3.02
N LYS A 376 15.45 -9.27 2.44
CA LYS A 376 15.27 -10.41 1.55
C LYS A 376 14.69 -11.58 2.35
N ARG A 377 13.58 -12.16 1.88
CA ARG A 377 12.86 -13.21 2.60
C ARG A 377 13.74 -14.38 2.99
N GLU A 378 14.54 -14.87 2.05
CA GLU A 378 15.48 -15.98 2.32
C GLU A 378 16.47 -15.64 3.43
N VAL A 379 17.05 -14.44 3.40
CA VAL A 379 17.99 -13.96 4.42
C VAL A 379 17.34 -13.88 5.80
N TRP A 380 16.08 -13.41 5.86
CA TRP A 380 15.35 -13.40 7.13
C TRP A 380 15.13 -14.81 7.67
N LEU A 381 14.70 -15.78 6.83
CA LEU A 381 14.48 -17.17 7.21
C LEU A 381 15.76 -17.83 7.72
N GLU A 382 16.90 -17.55 7.10
CA GLU A 382 18.20 -18.04 7.56
C GLU A 382 18.65 -17.43 8.89
N CYS A 383 18.25 -16.17 9.14
CA CYS A 383 18.57 -15.44 10.37
C CYS A 383 17.56 -15.68 11.51
N GLU A 384 16.43 -16.32 11.26
CA GLU A 384 15.30 -16.43 12.19
C GLU A 384 15.69 -16.95 13.57
N LYS A 385 16.52 -17.96 13.64
CA LYS A 385 16.99 -18.54 14.91
C LYS A 385 17.89 -17.59 15.72
N ASP A 386 18.54 -16.64 15.05
CA ASP A 386 19.47 -15.70 15.66
C ASP A 386 18.79 -14.39 16.11
N ILE A 387 17.49 -14.22 15.80
CA ILE A 387 16.70 -13.06 16.22
C ILE A 387 16.30 -13.13 17.70
N HIS A 388 16.75 -14.15 18.42
CA HIS A 388 16.43 -14.39 19.83
C HIS A 388 14.91 -14.45 20.08
N PRO A 389 14.22 -15.52 19.63
CA PRO A 389 12.75 -15.65 19.77
C PRO A 389 12.28 -15.62 21.23
N GLU A 390 13.16 -15.98 22.17
CA GLU A 390 12.92 -15.95 23.62
C GLU A 390 12.86 -14.53 24.21
N ILE A 391 13.29 -13.49 23.45
CA ILE A 391 13.23 -12.09 23.87
C ILE A 391 12.06 -11.40 23.17
N PRO A 392 11.06 -10.85 23.89
CA PRO A 392 9.82 -10.33 23.27
C PRO A 392 9.99 -9.12 22.35
N SER A 393 11.19 -8.54 22.20
CA SER A 393 11.42 -7.35 21.38
C SER A 393 12.86 -7.28 20.86
N GLY A 394 13.15 -6.37 19.89
CA GLY A 394 14.48 -6.19 19.29
C GLY A 394 14.74 -7.12 18.12
N ASP A 395 13.69 -7.59 17.51
CA ASP A 395 13.69 -8.32 16.25
C ASP A 395 14.54 -7.63 15.17
N ASP A 396 14.42 -6.32 15.08
CA ASP A 396 15.15 -5.46 14.16
C ASP A 396 16.68 -5.46 14.39
N MET A 397 17.10 -5.17 15.60
CA MET A 397 18.52 -5.05 15.93
C MET A 397 19.24 -6.41 15.93
N PHE A 398 18.58 -7.48 16.39
CA PHE A 398 19.12 -8.83 16.31
C PHE A 398 19.17 -9.35 14.87
N LEU A 399 18.18 -8.99 14.04
CA LEU A 399 18.21 -9.27 12.60
C LEU A 399 19.41 -8.56 11.93
N LEU A 400 19.61 -7.26 12.20
CA LEU A 400 20.75 -6.52 11.66
C LEU A 400 22.07 -7.21 12.03
N GLU A 401 22.21 -7.62 13.28
CA GLU A 401 23.41 -8.29 13.78
C GLU A 401 23.62 -9.67 13.12
N ALA A 402 22.56 -10.45 12.96
CA ALA A 402 22.59 -11.74 12.31
C ALA A 402 22.95 -11.63 10.81
N VAL A 403 22.38 -10.66 10.11
CA VAL A 403 22.66 -10.35 8.71
C VAL A 403 24.14 -9.96 8.53
N LYS A 404 24.64 -9.03 9.34
CA LYS A 404 26.04 -8.60 9.31
C LYS A 404 27.02 -9.74 9.64
N ARG A 405 26.70 -10.57 10.63
CA ARG A 405 27.53 -11.72 11.05
C ARG A 405 27.68 -12.75 9.93
N ARG A 406 26.67 -12.93 9.09
CA ARG A 406 26.69 -13.84 7.94
C ARG A 406 27.33 -13.23 6.69
N GLY A 407 27.72 -11.95 6.74
CA GLY A 407 28.35 -11.26 5.61
C GLY A 407 27.39 -10.80 4.53
N TYR A 408 26.09 -10.77 4.82
CA TYR A 408 25.07 -10.24 3.92
C TYR A 408 25.18 -8.71 3.75
N THR A 409 24.71 -8.21 2.62
CA THR A 409 24.81 -6.80 2.25
C THR A 409 23.73 -5.96 2.92
N VAL A 410 24.17 -4.98 3.73
CA VAL A 410 23.30 -3.99 4.37
C VAL A 410 23.47 -2.64 3.69
N THR A 411 22.38 -2.04 3.25
CA THR A 411 22.37 -0.69 2.66
C THR A 411 21.29 0.20 3.26
N CYS A 412 21.17 1.43 2.80
CA CYS A 412 20.06 2.31 3.15
C CYS A 412 19.62 3.14 1.95
N ILE A 413 18.32 3.42 1.88
CA ILE A 413 17.73 4.43 1.01
C ILE A 413 17.33 5.59 1.91
N ASP A 414 17.88 6.78 1.66
CA ASP A 414 17.69 7.97 2.50
C ASP A 414 16.97 9.06 1.69
N GLU A 415 15.80 8.72 1.21
CA GLU A 415 14.96 9.58 0.39
C GLU A 415 13.66 9.91 1.12
N PRO A 416 13.12 11.14 0.95
CA PRO A 416 11.90 11.58 1.63
C PRO A 416 10.69 10.67 1.37
N ASP A 417 10.54 10.13 0.16
CA ASP A 417 9.41 9.32 -0.25
C ASP A 417 9.39 7.94 0.43
N PHE A 418 10.52 7.47 0.95
CA PHE A 418 10.63 6.25 1.75
C PHE A 418 10.54 6.50 3.26
N THR A 419 10.26 7.73 3.69
CA THR A 419 10.19 8.07 5.12
C THR A 419 8.86 7.68 5.73
N ALA A 420 8.88 6.73 6.66
CA ALA A 420 7.71 6.40 7.48
C ALA A 420 7.64 7.28 8.73
N ILE A 421 6.42 7.51 9.24
CA ILE A 421 6.20 8.41 10.38
C ILE A 421 5.79 7.60 11.60
N VAL A 422 6.55 7.79 12.70
CA VAL A 422 6.24 7.24 14.02
C VAL A 422 5.71 8.33 14.95
N ARG A 423 4.98 7.94 15.99
CA ARG A 423 4.37 8.89 16.93
C ARG A 423 5.15 8.97 18.24
N PRO A 424 5.35 10.18 18.80
CA PRO A 424 5.95 10.33 20.13
C PRO A 424 4.99 9.86 21.22
N LEU A 425 5.56 9.36 22.30
CA LEU A 425 4.79 9.00 23.49
C LEU A 425 4.40 10.27 24.27
N THR A 426 3.16 10.30 24.75
CA THR A 426 2.60 11.45 25.48
C THR A 426 2.86 11.40 26.99
N SER A 427 3.29 10.24 27.52
CA SER A 427 3.52 10.01 28.95
C SER A 427 5.01 9.78 29.27
N TRP A 428 5.56 10.49 30.25
CA TRP A 428 6.90 10.26 30.79
C TRP A 428 7.12 8.80 31.23
N ARG A 429 6.11 8.20 31.87
CA ARG A 429 6.18 6.81 32.34
C ARG A 429 6.35 5.83 31.17
N SER A 430 5.59 6.02 30.09
CA SER A 430 5.67 5.19 28.89
C SER A 430 6.99 5.41 28.17
N PHE A 431 7.44 6.65 28.08
CA PHE A 431 8.73 7.04 27.51
C PHE A 431 9.90 6.33 28.19
N PHE A 432 10.05 6.48 29.52
CA PHE A 432 11.12 5.81 30.25
C PHE A 432 11.02 4.29 30.16
N ARG A 433 9.80 3.73 30.20
CA ARG A 433 9.59 2.30 30.04
C ARG A 433 10.11 1.80 28.69
N GLN A 434 9.84 2.51 27.61
CA GLN A 434 10.32 2.17 26.26
C GLN A 434 11.85 2.25 26.18
N ARG A 435 12.45 3.32 26.71
CA ARG A 435 13.91 3.54 26.67
C ARG A 435 14.68 2.53 27.52
N MET A 436 14.19 2.21 28.72
CA MET A 436 14.75 1.15 29.56
C MET A 436 14.69 -0.22 28.87
N ARG A 437 13.58 -0.50 28.14
CA ARG A 437 13.45 -1.71 27.35
C ARG A 437 14.50 -1.78 26.22
N TRP A 438 14.80 -0.65 25.58
CA TRP A 438 15.85 -0.58 24.55
C TRP A 438 17.25 -0.76 25.18
N ALA A 439 17.54 -0.04 26.22
CA ALA A 439 18.83 -0.08 26.91
C ALA A 439 19.15 -1.46 27.49
N GLY A 440 18.16 -2.17 28.02
CA GLY A 440 18.36 -3.49 28.61
C GLY A 440 18.79 -4.58 27.64
N LYS A 441 18.71 -4.34 26.32
CA LYS A 441 19.23 -5.25 25.30
C LYS A 441 20.69 -5.02 24.96
N ALA A 442 21.23 -3.84 25.30
CA ALA A 442 22.61 -3.47 24.95
C ALA A 442 23.68 -4.51 25.33
N PRO A 443 23.61 -5.20 26.51
CA PRO A 443 24.56 -6.24 26.87
C PRO A 443 24.54 -7.49 25.99
N LYS A 444 23.50 -7.68 25.20
CA LYS A 444 23.32 -8.88 24.35
C LYS A 444 23.85 -8.70 22.93
N TYR A 445 24.19 -7.47 22.53
CA TYR A 445 24.77 -7.23 21.22
C TYR A 445 26.23 -7.67 21.17
N THR A 446 26.60 -8.33 20.06
CA THR A 446 27.94 -8.89 19.82
C THR A 446 28.65 -8.22 18.63
N ASP A 447 27.92 -7.49 17.77
CA ASP A 447 28.49 -6.77 16.63
C ASP A 447 29.46 -5.67 17.06
N LYS A 448 30.65 -5.68 16.47
CA LYS A 448 31.77 -4.78 16.83
C LYS A 448 31.45 -3.30 16.57
N ASP A 449 30.69 -2.99 15.50
CA ASP A 449 30.36 -1.60 15.15
C ASP A 449 29.29 -1.06 16.10
N ILE A 450 28.28 -1.87 16.43
CA ILE A 450 27.23 -1.53 17.40
C ILE A 450 27.85 -1.26 18.75
N ILE A 451 28.70 -2.16 19.26
CA ILE A 451 29.39 -2.02 20.54
C ILE A 451 30.30 -0.78 20.54
N ARG A 452 31.09 -0.59 19.48
CA ARG A 452 32.00 0.56 19.36
C ARG A 452 31.23 1.88 19.35
N CYS A 453 30.12 1.94 18.61
CA CYS A 453 29.24 3.11 18.58
C CYS A 453 28.65 3.40 19.97
N GLY A 454 28.06 2.39 20.61
CA GLY A 454 27.49 2.51 21.96
C GLY A 454 28.51 2.98 23.00
N ARG A 455 29.73 2.41 22.97
CA ARG A 455 30.84 2.85 23.87
C ARG A 455 31.23 4.30 23.62
N ARG A 456 31.31 4.77 22.37
CA ARG A 456 31.61 6.17 22.05
C ARG A 456 30.54 7.12 22.55
N VAL A 457 29.26 6.78 22.37
CA VAL A 457 28.14 7.57 22.88
C VAL A 457 28.18 7.61 24.41
N ALA A 458 28.38 6.48 25.08
CA ALA A 458 28.48 6.41 26.53
C ALA A 458 29.66 7.25 27.06
N LEU A 459 30.85 7.10 26.47
CA LEU A 459 32.06 7.83 26.86
C LEU A 459 31.87 9.36 26.69
N ALA A 460 31.31 9.80 25.57
CA ALA A 460 31.05 11.21 25.31
C ALA A 460 30.11 11.82 26.38
N ASN A 461 29.09 11.09 26.81
CA ASN A 461 28.15 11.53 27.83
C ASN A 461 28.75 11.46 29.24
N ILE A 462 29.59 10.47 29.54
CA ILE A 462 30.32 10.42 30.81
C ILE A 462 31.30 11.60 30.90
N LEU A 463 32.05 11.87 29.84
CA LEU A 463 32.99 13.01 29.81
C LEU A 463 32.25 14.33 29.95
N GLN A 464 31.10 14.51 29.32
CA GLN A 464 30.24 15.70 29.47
C GLN A 464 29.72 15.83 30.92
N PHE A 465 29.35 14.75 31.57
CA PHE A 465 28.92 14.75 32.96
C PHE A 465 30.04 15.18 33.90
N LEU A 466 31.27 14.69 33.66
CA LEU A 466 32.45 15.04 34.45
C LEU A 466 32.99 16.46 34.15
N CYS A 467 32.83 16.90 32.89
CA CYS A 467 33.28 18.22 32.44
C CYS A 467 32.14 18.89 31.63
N PRO A 468 31.23 19.61 32.33
CA PRO A 468 30.05 20.22 31.67
C PRO A 468 30.40 21.22 30.55
N LEU A 469 31.60 21.81 30.56
CA LEU A 469 32.06 22.72 29.50
C LEU A 469 32.16 22.05 28.13
N LEU A 470 32.27 20.72 28.07
CA LEU A 470 32.23 19.97 26.78
C LEU A 470 30.93 20.16 26.00
N ILE A 471 29.88 20.62 26.65
CA ILE A 471 28.62 20.98 25.97
C ILE A 471 28.84 22.07 24.92
N LEU A 472 29.77 22.99 25.14
CA LEU A 472 30.07 24.07 24.19
C LEU A 472 30.59 23.53 22.84
N ILE A 473 31.22 22.36 22.85
CA ILE A 473 31.73 21.70 21.65
C ILE A 473 30.69 20.71 21.07
N LYS A 474 30.09 19.92 21.96
CA LYS A 474 29.17 18.84 21.56
C LYS A 474 27.85 19.40 21.03
N PHE A 475 27.24 20.35 21.71
CA PHE A 475 25.94 20.92 21.37
C PHE A 475 25.85 21.46 19.93
N PRO A 476 26.77 22.28 19.40
CA PRO A 476 26.69 22.78 18.04
C PRO A 476 26.73 21.65 17.00
N ILE A 477 27.46 20.58 17.28
CA ILE A 477 27.57 19.41 16.39
C ILE A 477 26.24 18.65 16.37
N GLU A 478 25.71 18.32 17.55
CA GLU A 478 24.46 17.58 17.67
C GLU A 478 23.26 18.39 17.17
N PHE A 479 23.21 19.68 17.44
CA PHE A 479 22.18 20.57 16.96
C PHE A 479 22.11 20.62 15.41
N ARG A 480 23.27 20.62 14.74
CA ARG A 480 23.33 20.51 13.28
C ARG A 480 22.79 19.16 12.77
N LEU A 481 23.09 18.07 13.48
CA LEU A 481 22.60 16.74 13.13
C LEU A 481 21.07 16.65 13.29
N ILE A 482 20.54 17.15 14.39
CA ILE A 482 19.11 17.21 14.66
C ILE A 482 18.39 18.03 13.57
N ARG A 483 18.86 19.24 13.28
CA ARG A 483 18.22 20.14 12.32
C ARG A 483 18.28 19.65 10.89
N LYS A 484 19.17 18.77 10.57
CA LYS A 484 19.21 18.14 9.24
C LYS A 484 17.97 17.26 8.99
N ARG A 485 17.47 16.58 10.02
CA ARG A 485 16.31 15.70 9.98
C ARG A 485 15.02 16.39 10.42
N GLU A 486 15.13 17.28 11.40
CA GLU A 486 14.01 18.04 11.97
C GLU A 486 14.33 19.54 11.98
N PRO A 487 14.16 20.24 10.84
CA PRO A 487 14.56 21.65 10.70
C PRO A 487 13.86 22.61 11.67
N GLN A 488 12.67 22.23 12.17
CA GLN A 488 11.86 23.06 13.06
C GLN A 488 12.25 22.94 14.53
N THR A 489 13.23 22.08 14.87
CA THR A 489 13.69 21.95 16.26
C THR A 489 14.30 23.26 16.75
N SER A 490 13.74 23.79 17.84
CA SER A 490 14.28 25.00 18.46
C SER A 490 15.60 24.69 19.17
N TRP A 491 16.52 25.66 19.17
CA TRP A 491 17.80 25.52 19.85
C TRP A 491 17.63 25.25 21.35
N LEU A 492 16.59 25.80 21.98
CA LEU A 492 16.31 25.62 23.40
C LEU A 492 15.93 24.15 23.72
N VAL A 493 15.09 23.52 22.89
CA VAL A 493 14.72 22.11 23.07
C VAL A 493 15.94 21.20 22.88
N ALA A 494 16.77 21.46 21.89
CA ALA A 494 18.00 20.72 21.67
C ALA A 494 19.01 20.90 22.82
N LEU A 495 19.13 22.12 23.36
CA LEU A 495 20.00 22.39 24.50
C LEU A 495 19.50 21.69 25.78
N LEU A 496 18.20 21.72 26.04
CA LEU A 496 17.62 21.00 27.17
C LEU A 496 17.87 19.48 27.03
N LEU A 497 17.67 18.93 25.84
CA LEU A 497 17.98 17.52 25.56
C LEU A 497 19.44 17.23 25.88
N GLU A 498 20.37 18.05 25.41
CA GLU A 498 21.80 17.88 25.57
C GLU A 498 22.25 17.94 27.05
N ILE A 499 21.69 18.87 27.84
CA ILE A 499 21.99 19.02 29.26
C ILE A 499 21.55 17.79 30.06
N PHE A 500 20.36 17.29 29.79
CA PHE A 500 19.76 16.17 30.54
C PHE A 500 20.13 14.79 30.01
N TYR A 501 20.67 14.70 28.80
CA TYR A 501 20.94 13.43 28.13
C TYR A 501 21.89 12.50 28.91
N PRO A 502 22.99 12.97 29.56
CA PRO A 502 23.86 12.09 30.33
C PRO A 502 23.13 11.43 31.52
N ILE A 503 22.30 12.19 32.23
CA ILE A 503 21.52 11.68 33.38
C ILE A 503 20.44 10.72 32.88
N TYR A 504 19.73 11.12 31.83
CA TYR A 504 18.71 10.31 31.18
C TYR A 504 19.26 8.96 30.70
N LEU A 505 20.42 8.97 30.03
CA LEU A 505 21.09 7.76 29.54
C LEU A 505 21.46 6.83 30.72
N LEU A 506 22.01 7.38 31.80
CA LEU A 506 22.38 6.63 33.00
C LEU A 506 21.14 5.97 33.63
N VAL A 507 20.06 6.71 33.82
CA VAL A 507 18.79 6.20 34.37
C VAL A 507 18.23 5.05 33.49
N CYS A 508 18.27 5.21 32.18
CA CYS A 508 17.79 4.18 31.25
C CYS A 508 18.67 2.92 31.27
N LEU A 509 19.99 3.06 31.35
CA LEU A 509 20.92 1.92 31.42
C LEU A 509 20.76 1.17 32.74
N ILE A 510 20.74 1.86 33.88
CA ILE A 510 20.55 1.24 35.20
C ILE A 510 19.16 0.56 35.24
N GLY A 511 18.10 1.28 34.88
CA GLY A 511 16.75 0.72 34.86
C GLY A 511 16.58 -0.47 33.92
N GLY A 512 17.32 -0.49 32.81
CA GLY A 512 17.35 -1.62 31.87
C GLY A 512 18.02 -2.86 32.44
N LEU A 513 19.09 -2.71 33.22
CA LEU A 513 19.81 -3.84 33.85
C LEU A 513 19.00 -4.55 34.94
N PHE A 514 18.19 -3.80 35.71
CA PHE A 514 17.38 -4.36 36.81
C PHE A 514 16.02 -4.91 36.38
N ARG A 515 15.65 -4.76 35.12
CA ARG A 515 14.35 -5.20 34.64
C ARG A 515 14.37 -6.67 34.25
N LYS A 516 13.72 -7.52 35.08
CA LYS A 516 13.64 -8.99 34.87
C LYS A 516 12.52 -9.45 33.92
N GLN A 517 11.56 -8.56 33.55
CA GLN A 517 10.46 -8.88 32.63
C GLN A 517 10.36 -7.81 31.53
N TRP A 518 10.24 -8.26 30.33
CA TRP A 518 10.16 -7.46 29.08
C TRP A 518 8.71 -7.29 28.61
#